data_81e8cf3ed81ecd7613f34e0732d703fd
#
_entry.id   81e8cf3ed81ecd7613f34e0732d703fd
#
_cell.length_a   1.000
_cell.length_b   1.000
_cell.length_c   1.000
_cell.angle_alpha   90.00
_cell.angle_beta   90.00
_cell.angle_gamma   90.00
#
_symmetry.space_group_name_H-M   'P 1'
#
loop_
_entity.id
_entity.type
_entity.pdbx_description
1 polymer ?
#
loop_
_entity_poly.entity_id
_entity_poly.type
_entity_poly.pdbx_seq_one_letter_code
_entity_poly.pdbx_strand_id
1 'polypeptide(L)'
;MASLQLMAGPLGERLAAHLLRRSTFGFSATDIAAFATKTASQAVDDLLTFPTVPSPPIDPKTGQTWIGTNTSWQNSPEGSLKKYVLVWWLEEAFSSTSLLHKMMLFLHQNFVNDLTTQSVDLYHQLMLFRHYAKGSYKTLAGKVCLDNAMLVYLNSQQSTGINPNENYPRELLELFTIGKGPQIGAGNYTTYTEHDIKEASRLFTGFRVDSSYTQIDPDTNLPRGNPNPWQHDQTNKTFSSAFQNRTITGGNTDAGMIQEILDFIAMVFDQDATAQNICRKLYRYFVHYKITPEIEQDIIVPLAQILKSNNYSLEIALKTLLKSEHFYDRDDQDHGDEIIGGMVKNPLELFMGTIQYFGVELPDKQTNKDQYYRLFWKDNFFDYLCLEAGMDVYNPIDVAGYPAYYQEPAMDDLWVSGTTLSFRYLFAGHADPGDTGAYLQPDIHATGCNGICE
;
A
#
# COMPACT_ATOMS: atom_id res chain seq x y z
N MET A 1 9.07 -5.23 28.98
CA MET A 1 7.67 -4.84 28.67
C MET A 1 7.71 -3.87 27.51
N ALA A 2 7.08 -4.23 26.40
CA ALA A 2 6.96 -3.35 25.23
C ALA A 2 6.21 -2.06 25.59
N SER A 3 6.60 -0.90 25.03
CA SER A 3 6.11 0.41 25.48
C SER A 3 5.78 1.36 24.35
N LEU A 4 4.57 1.91 24.36
CA LEU A 4 4.15 3.02 23.50
C LEU A 4 4.53 4.41 24.09
N GLN A 5 5.33 4.47 25.14
CA GLN A 5 5.82 5.73 25.68
C GLN A 5 6.68 6.47 24.65
N LEU A 6 6.63 7.80 24.73
CA LEU A 6 7.37 8.65 23.80
C LEU A 6 8.88 8.52 24.05
N MET A 7 9.63 8.18 23.01
CA MET A 7 11.10 8.16 23.01
C MET A 7 11.64 9.55 23.34
N ALA A 8 12.47 9.62 24.38
CA ALA A 8 13.06 10.85 24.88
C ALA A 8 14.42 11.17 24.23
N GLY A 9 14.76 12.45 24.16
CA GLY A 9 16.04 12.94 23.66
C GLY A 9 16.18 12.93 22.14
N PRO A 10 17.34 13.36 21.61
CA PRO A 10 17.64 13.33 20.19
C PRO A 10 17.92 11.90 19.72
N LEU A 11 17.61 11.63 18.44
CA LEU A 11 17.74 10.28 17.86
C LEU A 11 19.20 9.82 17.76
N GLY A 12 20.14 10.70 17.39
CA GLY A 12 21.45 10.28 16.94
C GLY A 12 21.41 9.56 15.59
N GLU A 13 22.56 9.29 15.00
CA GLU A 13 22.65 8.76 13.61
C GLU A 13 22.01 7.37 13.47
N ARG A 14 22.22 6.46 14.44
CA ARG A 14 21.69 5.08 14.37
C ARG A 14 20.16 5.07 14.35
N LEU A 15 19.50 5.79 15.25
CA LEU A 15 18.04 5.80 15.34
C LEU A 15 17.42 6.64 14.22
N ALA A 16 18.07 7.72 13.79
CA ALA A 16 17.66 8.48 12.60
C ALA A 16 17.68 7.61 11.34
N ALA A 17 18.76 6.86 11.12
CA ALA A 17 18.87 5.92 10.01
C ALA A 17 17.80 4.80 10.09
N HIS A 18 17.51 4.31 11.31
CA HIS A 18 16.42 3.34 11.52
C HIS A 18 15.07 3.93 11.09
N LEU A 19 14.69 5.10 11.61
CA LEU A 19 13.44 5.77 11.28
C LEU A 19 13.32 6.01 9.77
N LEU A 20 14.35 6.54 9.13
CA LEU A 20 14.36 6.80 7.69
C LEU A 20 14.20 5.51 6.87
N ARG A 21 14.86 4.40 7.24
CA ARG A 21 14.68 3.09 6.60
C ARG A 21 13.25 2.58 6.64
N ARG A 22 12.56 2.80 7.76
CA ARG A 22 11.16 2.36 7.92
C ARG A 22 10.17 3.28 7.22
N SER A 23 10.52 4.57 7.08
CA SER A 23 9.58 5.63 6.68
C SER A 23 9.72 6.09 5.24
N THR A 24 10.84 5.77 4.55
CA THR A 24 11.11 6.20 3.16
C THR A 24 11.59 5.03 2.31
N PHE A 25 11.59 5.17 0.98
CA PHE A 25 12.23 4.18 0.10
C PHE A 25 13.74 4.37 0.02
N GLY A 26 14.22 5.59 0.24
CA GLY A 26 15.65 5.89 0.26
C GLY A 26 15.95 7.21 0.97
N PHE A 27 17.20 7.43 1.32
CA PHE A 27 17.70 8.62 2.00
C PHE A 27 19.22 8.73 1.83
N SER A 28 19.74 9.95 1.98
CA SER A 28 21.15 10.26 1.91
C SER A 28 21.83 10.30 3.29
N ALA A 29 23.17 10.35 3.32
CA ALA A 29 23.91 10.60 4.55
C ALA A 29 23.59 11.98 5.15
N THR A 30 23.26 12.97 4.30
CA THR A 30 22.82 14.30 4.74
C THR A 30 21.47 14.23 5.48
N ASP A 31 20.54 13.39 5.00
CA ASP A 31 19.25 13.18 5.69
C ASP A 31 19.47 12.55 7.07
N ILE A 32 20.36 11.56 7.19
CA ILE A 32 20.70 10.96 8.48
C ILE A 32 21.21 12.04 9.45
N ALA A 33 22.18 12.86 9.02
CA ALA A 33 22.74 13.92 9.86
C ALA A 33 21.68 14.95 10.28
N ALA A 34 20.77 15.33 9.36
CA ALA A 34 19.69 16.26 9.66
C ALA A 34 18.68 15.70 10.67
N PHE A 35 18.34 14.40 10.58
CA PHE A 35 17.40 13.74 11.47
C PHE A 35 18.04 13.36 12.82
N ALA A 36 19.35 13.13 12.88
CA ALA A 36 20.07 12.75 14.09
C ALA A 36 19.96 13.79 15.22
N THR A 37 19.80 15.06 14.87
CA THR A 37 19.67 16.16 15.84
C THR A 37 18.25 16.33 16.39
N LYS A 38 17.26 15.72 15.76
CA LYS A 38 15.83 15.84 16.12
C LYS A 38 15.44 14.83 17.19
N THR A 39 14.42 15.17 17.98
CA THR A 39 13.70 14.19 18.79
C THR A 39 12.84 13.29 17.90
N ALA A 40 12.43 12.12 18.38
CA ALA A 40 11.48 11.24 17.67
C ALA A 40 10.21 11.98 17.26
N SER A 41 9.69 12.86 18.15
CA SER A 41 8.50 13.66 17.86
C SER A 41 8.71 14.60 16.68
N GLN A 42 9.79 15.38 16.66
CA GLN A 42 10.10 16.29 15.56
C GLN A 42 10.33 15.55 14.25
N ALA A 43 11.10 14.46 14.28
CA ALA A 43 11.43 13.68 13.11
C ALA A 43 10.18 13.04 12.46
N VAL A 44 9.29 12.46 13.25
CA VAL A 44 8.05 11.86 12.74
C VAL A 44 7.07 12.92 12.24
N ASP A 45 6.97 14.08 12.90
CA ASP A 45 6.11 15.17 12.41
C ASP A 45 6.60 15.73 11.08
N ASP A 46 7.92 15.84 10.87
CA ASP A 46 8.50 16.22 9.58
C ASP A 46 8.18 15.19 8.49
N LEU A 47 8.33 13.89 8.76
CA LEU A 47 8.01 12.81 7.82
C LEU A 47 6.52 12.78 7.45
N LEU A 48 5.63 13.23 8.33
CA LEU A 48 4.19 13.35 8.09
C LEU A 48 3.80 14.70 7.43
N THR A 49 4.76 15.55 7.14
CA THR A 49 4.55 16.74 6.30
C THR A 49 4.64 16.33 4.83
N PHE A 50 3.48 16.17 4.21
CA PHE A 50 3.40 15.64 2.85
C PHE A 50 3.62 16.74 1.80
N PRO A 51 4.34 16.44 0.71
CA PRO A 51 4.54 17.37 -0.39
C PRO A 51 3.22 17.66 -1.13
N THR A 52 3.19 18.78 -1.85
CA THR A 52 2.08 19.11 -2.76
C THR A 52 1.94 18.06 -3.85
N VAL A 53 0.71 17.89 -4.34
CA VAL A 53 0.44 16.95 -5.43
C VAL A 53 1.17 17.41 -6.69
N PRO A 54 2.04 16.56 -7.30
CA PRO A 54 2.67 16.91 -8.56
C PRO A 54 1.67 16.90 -9.72
N SER A 55 2.04 17.54 -10.83
CA SER A 55 1.25 17.45 -12.07
C SER A 55 1.07 15.99 -12.48
N PRO A 56 -0.07 15.62 -13.10
CA PRO A 56 -0.30 14.25 -13.56
C PRO A 56 0.82 13.72 -14.46
N PRO A 57 0.99 12.38 -14.56
CA PRO A 57 2.00 11.78 -15.43
C PRO A 57 1.80 12.18 -16.89
N ILE A 58 2.88 12.21 -17.65
CA ILE A 58 2.89 12.49 -19.09
C ILE A 58 3.26 11.26 -19.90
N ASP A 59 2.70 11.10 -21.09
CA ASP A 59 3.20 10.17 -22.08
C ASP A 59 4.50 10.76 -22.68
N PRO A 60 5.68 10.12 -22.50
CA PRO A 60 6.94 10.65 -23.02
C PRO A 60 6.97 10.89 -24.54
N LYS A 61 6.15 10.16 -25.30
CA LYS A 61 6.06 10.29 -26.76
C LYS A 61 5.35 11.57 -27.18
N THR A 62 4.36 12.01 -26.42
CA THR A 62 3.59 13.22 -26.73
C THR A 62 4.01 14.42 -25.89
N GLY A 63 4.61 14.18 -24.72
CA GLY A 63 4.92 15.20 -23.71
C GLY A 63 3.68 15.72 -22.99
N GLN A 64 2.52 15.07 -23.15
CA GLN A 64 1.24 15.52 -22.58
C GLN A 64 0.65 14.45 -21.66
N THR A 65 -0.19 14.87 -20.71
CA THR A 65 -0.94 13.94 -19.89
C THR A 65 -2.13 13.36 -20.63
N TRP A 66 -2.42 12.09 -20.37
CA TRP A 66 -3.66 11.43 -20.81
C TRP A 66 -4.71 11.38 -19.68
N ILE A 67 -4.32 11.80 -18.47
CA ILE A 67 -5.21 11.81 -17.31
C ILE A 67 -6.20 12.98 -17.45
N GLY A 68 -7.51 12.67 -17.36
CA GLY A 68 -8.57 13.68 -17.43
C GLY A 68 -8.75 14.31 -18.81
N THR A 69 -8.06 13.84 -19.83
CA THR A 69 -8.16 14.33 -21.22
C THR A 69 -8.77 13.29 -22.12
N ASN A 70 -9.13 13.70 -23.35
CA ASN A 70 -9.59 12.76 -24.36
C ASN A 70 -8.43 11.82 -24.74
N THR A 71 -8.69 10.50 -24.77
CA THR A 71 -7.71 9.42 -25.04
C THR A 71 -6.96 9.53 -26.38
N SER A 72 -7.35 10.45 -27.27
CA SER A 72 -6.66 10.73 -28.54
C SER A 72 -5.20 11.22 -28.40
N TRP A 73 -4.74 11.51 -27.18
CA TRP A 73 -3.39 12.03 -26.89
C TRP A 73 -2.41 10.94 -26.45
N GLN A 74 -2.89 9.72 -26.27
CA GLN A 74 -2.05 8.56 -26.00
C GLN A 74 -1.34 8.10 -27.27
N ASN A 75 -0.03 7.98 -27.22
CA ASN A 75 0.77 7.38 -28.30
C ASN A 75 1.62 6.20 -27.81
N SER A 76 1.62 5.95 -26.52
CA SER A 76 2.24 4.78 -25.91
C SER A 76 1.21 3.69 -25.63
N PRO A 77 1.59 2.40 -25.71
CA PRO A 77 0.71 1.28 -25.35
C PRO A 77 0.29 1.39 -23.86
N GLU A 78 -0.92 0.90 -23.56
CA GLU A 78 -1.50 0.94 -22.20
C GLU A 78 -0.58 0.35 -21.13
N GLY A 79 0.10 -0.77 -21.41
CA GLY A 79 1.07 -1.35 -20.49
C GLY A 79 2.25 -0.43 -20.17
N SER A 80 2.66 0.43 -21.12
CA SER A 80 3.69 1.45 -20.86
C SER A 80 3.12 2.61 -20.06
N LEU A 81 1.89 3.04 -20.34
CA LEU A 81 1.22 4.12 -19.61
C LEU A 81 1.06 3.76 -18.14
N LYS A 82 0.70 2.53 -17.81
CA LYS A 82 0.67 2.02 -16.42
C LYS A 82 2.04 2.16 -15.73
N LYS A 83 3.12 1.75 -16.40
CA LYS A 83 4.48 1.92 -15.85
C LYS A 83 4.83 3.41 -15.69
N TYR A 84 4.39 4.30 -16.60
CA TYR A 84 4.62 5.76 -16.46
C TYR A 84 3.83 6.38 -15.29
N VAL A 85 2.66 5.82 -14.93
CA VAL A 85 1.99 6.19 -13.67
C VAL A 85 2.84 5.78 -12.46
N LEU A 86 3.45 4.59 -12.48
CA LEU A 86 4.35 4.16 -11.40
C LEU A 86 5.63 5.00 -11.36
N VAL A 87 6.18 5.38 -12.52
CA VAL A 87 7.33 6.32 -12.59
C VAL A 87 6.97 7.65 -11.92
N TRP A 88 5.81 8.23 -12.26
CA TRP A 88 5.32 9.47 -11.66
C TRP A 88 5.26 9.39 -10.12
N TRP A 89 4.77 8.28 -9.57
CA TRP A 89 4.72 8.06 -8.13
C TRP A 89 6.12 7.91 -7.52
N LEU A 90 6.99 7.07 -8.11
CA LEU A 90 8.31 6.76 -7.55
C LEU A 90 9.31 7.91 -7.77
N GLU A 91 9.15 8.71 -8.81
CA GLU A 91 9.95 9.91 -9.03
C GLU A 91 9.79 10.92 -7.88
N GLU A 92 8.56 11.09 -7.38
CA GLU A 92 8.30 11.90 -6.20
C GLU A 92 8.88 11.24 -4.94
N ALA A 93 8.72 9.93 -4.79
CA ALA A 93 9.30 9.17 -3.69
C ALA A 93 10.83 9.26 -3.65
N PHE A 94 11.45 9.33 -4.82
CA PHE A 94 12.91 9.45 -4.95
C PHE A 94 13.43 10.82 -4.51
N SER A 95 12.63 11.87 -4.61
CA SER A 95 13.02 13.25 -4.25
C SER A 95 12.50 13.71 -2.88
N SER A 96 11.85 12.82 -2.11
CA SER A 96 11.15 13.20 -0.88
C SER A 96 11.52 12.31 0.31
N THR A 97 11.85 12.94 1.45
CA THR A 97 12.00 12.26 2.74
C THR A 97 10.68 12.10 3.49
N SER A 98 9.55 12.10 2.79
CA SER A 98 8.21 11.98 3.38
C SER A 98 7.79 10.51 3.59
N LEU A 99 7.02 10.25 4.64
CA LEU A 99 6.35 8.97 4.90
C LEU A 99 5.24 8.65 3.87
N LEU A 100 4.80 9.62 3.08
CA LEU A 100 3.69 9.51 2.14
C LEU A 100 3.77 8.24 1.26
N HIS A 101 4.90 8.04 0.61
CA HIS A 101 5.04 6.98 -0.41
C HIS A 101 5.08 5.58 0.21
N LYS A 102 5.64 5.45 1.40
CA LYS A 102 5.56 4.20 2.19
C LYS A 102 4.12 3.91 2.60
N MET A 103 3.35 4.93 2.97
CA MET A 103 1.93 4.78 3.27
C MET A 103 1.11 4.44 2.02
N MET A 104 1.41 5.01 0.86
CA MET A 104 0.74 4.63 -0.39
C MET A 104 0.98 3.15 -0.71
N LEU A 105 2.22 2.64 -0.56
CA LEU A 105 2.50 1.21 -0.73
C LEU A 105 1.82 0.36 0.34
N PHE A 106 1.79 0.80 1.60
CA PHE A 106 1.05 0.13 2.68
C PHE A 106 -0.45 0.01 2.34
N LEU A 107 -1.05 1.08 1.86
CA LEU A 107 -2.47 1.07 1.48
C LEU A 107 -2.74 0.19 0.27
N HIS A 108 -1.85 0.21 -0.73
CA HIS A 108 -1.92 -0.73 -1.85
C HIS A 108 -1.79 -2.19 -1.39
N GLN A 109 -0.89 -2.49 -0.45
CA GLN A 109 -0.75 -3.82 0.14
C GLN A 109 -2.00 -4.28 0.90
N ASN A 110 -2.82 -3.36 1.39
CA ASN A 110 -4.05 -3.65 2.14
C ASN A 110 -5.32 -3.61 1.27
N PHE A 111 -5.35 -2.79 0.23
CA PHE A 111 -6.42 -2.68 -0.76
C PHE A 111 -5.83 -3.04 -2.13
N VAL A 112 -5.50 -4.31 -2.27
CA VAL A 112 -4.74 -4.81 -3.41
C VAL A 112 -5.50 -4.60 -4.71
N ASN A 113 -4.76 -4.16 -5.70
CA ASN A 113 -5.12 -4.14 -7.11
C ASN A 113 -3.88 -4.55 -7.92
N ASP A 114 -4.08 -4.89 -9.17
CA ASP A 114 -3.01 -5.25 -10.09
C ASP A 114 -3.00 -4.38 -11.36
N LEU A 115 -2.12 -4.67 -12.27
CA LEU A 115 -2.00 -3.97 -13.53
C LEU A 115 -3.03 -4.41 -14.60
N THR A 116 -4.10 -5.13 -14.24
CA THR A 116 -5.21 -5.45 -15.18
C THR A 116 -6.12 -4.24 -15.43
N THR A 117 -6.17 -3.30 -14.48
CA THR A 117 -6.93 -2.04 -14.59
C THR A 117 -6.33 -1.08 -15.63
N GLN A 118 -7.07 -0.05 -16.03
CA GLN A 118 -6.57 1.00 -16.93
C GLN A 118 -5.59 1.93 -16.21
N SER A 119 -4.65 2.54 -16.94
CA SER A 119 -3.67 3.47 -16.39
C SER A 119 -4.29 4.70 -15.72
N VAL A 120 -5.44 5.14 -16.22
CA VAL A 120 -6.21 6.25 -15.63
C VAL A 120 -6.80 5.85 -14.28
N ASP A 121 -7.35 4.65 -14.16
CA ASP A 121 -7.89 4.13 -12.90
C ASP A 121 -6.77 3.87 -11.88
N LEU A 122 -5.62 3.36 -12.33
CA LEU A 122 -4.42 3.19 -11.51
C LEU A 122 -3.96 4.54 -10.92
N TYR A 123 -3.93 5.60 -11.74
CA TYR A 123 -3.61 6.95 -11.27
C TYR A 123 -4.60 7.44 -10.21
N HIS A 124 -5.91 7.29 -10.47
CA HIS A 124 -6.94 7.73 -9.52
C HIS A 124 -6.87 6.95 -8.20
N GLN A 125 -6.58 5.65 -8.23
CA GLN A 125 -6.40 4.85 -7.02
C GLN A 125 -5.15 5.29 -6.23
N LEU A 126 -4.01 5.56 -6.90
CA LEU A 126 -2.84 6.14 -6.23
C LEU A 126 -3.15 7.50 -5.61
N MET A 127 -3.94 8.34 -6.28
CA MET A 127 -4.40 9.62 -5.73
C MET A 127 -5.33 9.43 -4.53
N LEU A 128 -6.19 8.43 -4.54
CA LEU A 128 -7.04 8.06 -3.41
C LEU A 128 -6.19 7.62 -2.20
N PHE A 129 -5.19 6.77 -2.42
CA PHE A 129 -4.25 6.37 -1.36
C PHE A 129 -3.44 7.56 -0.85
N ARG A 130 -2.98 8.44 -1.74
CA ARG A 130 -2.30 9.68 -1.35
C ARG A 130 -3.17 10.56 -0.44
N HIS A 131 -4.44 10.74 -0.80
CA HIS A 131 -5.39 11.55 -0.02
C HIS A 131 -5.57 11.02 1.39
N TYR A 132 -5.67 9.69 1.53
CA TYR A 132 -5.89 9.03 2.83
C TYR A 132 -4.62 8.48 3.49
N ALA A 133 -3.42 8.76 2.98
CA ALA A 133 -2.15 8.22 3.52
C ALA A 133 -1.93 8.51 5.01
N LYS A 134 -2.54 9.59 5.54
CA LYS A 134 -2.62 9.91 6.97
C LYS A 134 -4.04 10.17 7.47
N GLY A 135 -5.03 9.94 6.62
CA GLY A 135 -6.46 10.13 6.91
C GLY A 135 -7.08 8.97 7.68
N SER A 136 -8.41 8.89 7.60
CA SER A 136 -9.19 7.80 8.21
C SER A 136 -9.16 6.55 7.34
N TYR A 137 -8.61 5.44 7.86
CA TYR A 137 -8.66 4.14 7.19
C TYR A 137 -10.11 3.65 7.00
N LYS A 138 -11.01 3.94 7.97
CA LYS A 138 -12.44 3.63 7.87
C LYS A 138 -13.08 4.33 6.68
N THR A 139 -12.82 5.64 6.51
CA THR A 139 -13.35 6.40 5.38
C THR A 139 -12.78 5.89 4.06
N LEU A 140 -11.46 5.64 4.02
CA LEU A 140 -10.82 5.05 2.83
C LEU A 140 -11.45 3.71 2.44
N ALA A 141 -11.71 2.82 3.39
CA ALA A 141 -12.36 1.52 3.11
C ALA A 141 -13.72 1.70 2.41
N GLY A 142 -14.53 2.70 2.82
CA GLY A 142 -15.77 3.05 2.13
C GLY A 142 -15.56 3.61 0.73
N LYS A 143 -14.51 4.42 0.51
CA LYS A 143 -14.19 4.98 -0.81
C LYS A 143 -13.68 3.90 -1.77
N VAL A 144 -12.86 2.97 -1.29
CA VAL A 144 -12.34 1.85 -2.10
C VAL A 144 -13.48 0.94 -2.61
N CYS A 145 -14.59 0.82 -1.91
CA CYS A 145 -15.78 0.10 -2.38
C CYS A 145 -16.32 0.65 -3.73
N LEU A 146 -16.06 1.92 -4.03
CA LEU A 146 -16.50 2.60 -5.25
C LEU A 146 -15.34 2.97 -6.18
N ASP A 147 -14.12 2.56 -5.88
CA ASP A 147 -12.96 2.80 -6.73
C ASP A 147 -13.06 2.00 -8.02
N ASN A 148 -12.91 2.66 -9.18
CA ASN A 148 -13.05 2.02 -10.49
C ASN A 148 -12.06 0.87 -10.68
N ALA A 149 -10.81 1.03 -10.24
CA ALA A 149 -9.80 -0.02 -10.31
C ALA A 149 -10.22 -1.26 -9.50
N MET A 150 -10.72 -1.06 -8.27
CA MET A 150 -11.19 -2.15 -7.41
C MET A 150 -12.45 -2.83 -7.96
N LEU A 151 -13.38 -2.08 -8.54
CA LEU A 151 -14.58 -2.64 -9.19
C LEU A 151 -14.22 -3.58 -10.35
N VAL A 152 -13.13 -3.29 -11.07
CA VAL A 152 -12.59 -4.16 -12.13
C VAL A 152 -11.89 -5.37 -11.52
N TYR A 153 -10.95 -5.14 -10.63
CA TYR A 153 -10.02 -6.15 -10.10
C TYR A 153 -10.74 -7.34 -9.45
N LEU A 154 -11.71 -7.07 -8.58
CA LEU A 154 -12.50 -8.11 -7.90
C LEU A 154 -13.83 -8.43 -8.59
N ASN A 155 -14.02 -8.03 -9.86
CA ASN A 155 -15.22 -8.27 -10.66
C ASN A 155 -16.52 -7.77 -10.01
N SER A 156 -16.45 -6.83 -9.08
CA SER A 156 -17.63 -6.28 -8.40
C SER A 156 -18.57 -5.56 -9.37
N GLN A 157 -18.02 -4.97 -10.45
CA GLN A 157 -18.82 -4.34 -11.51
C GLN A 157 -19.80 -5.29 -12.22
N GLN A 158 -19.62 -6.61 -12.12
CA GLN A 158 -20.51 -7.62 -12.73
C GLN A 158 -21.61 -8.10 -11.78
N SER A 159 -21.53 -7.73 -10.49
CA SER A 159 -22.50 -8.14 -9.46
C SER A 159 -23.86 -7.50 -9.67
N THR A 160 -24.93 -8.32 -9.65
CA THR A 160 -26.31 -7.86 -9.79
C THR A 160 -27.20 -8.48 -8.71
N GLY A 161 -28.35 -7.87 -8.41
CA GLY A 161 -29.31 -8.39 -7.45
C GLY A 161 -29.80 -9.81 -7.75
N ILE A 162 -29.77 -10.25 -9.03
CA ILE A 162 -30.11 -11.61 -9.46
C ILE A 162 -28.91 -12.57 -9.31
N ASN A 163 -27.69 -12.06 -9.46
CA ASN A 163 -26.46 -12.84 -9.37
C ASN A 163 -25.41 -12.06 -8.54
N PRO A 164 -25.56 -12.05 -7.20
CA PRO A 164 -24.58 -11.41 -6.31
C PRO A 164 -23.22 -12.09 -6.39
N ASN A 165 -22.15 -11.30 -6.44
CA ASN A 165 -20.78 -11.80 -6.46
C ASN A 165 -20.16 -11.69 -5.06
N GLU A 166 -19.72 -12.79 -4.49
CA GLU A 166 -19.15 -12.87 -3.15
C GLU A 166 -17.67 -12.46 -3.08
N ASN A 167 -17.00 -12.29 -4.21
CA ASN A 167 -15.54 -12.08 -4.23
C ASN A 167 -15.13 -10.81 -3.46
N TYR A 168 -15.63 -9.65 -3.89
CA TYR A 168 -15.30 -8.40 -3.24
C TYR A 168 -15.66 -8.34 -1.74
N PRO A 169 -16.91 -8.67 -1.30
CA PRO A 169 -17.26 -8.63 0.11
C PRO A 169 -16.46 -9.61 0.97
N ARG A 170 -16.07 -10.76 0.42
CA ARG A 170 -15.19 -11.71 1.10
C ARG A 170 -13.82 -11.08 1.38
N GLU A 171 -13.19 -10.52 0.36
CA GLU A 171 -11.88 -9.89 0.51
C GLU A 171 -11.95 -8.64 1.40
N LEU A 172 -13.04 -7.88 1.32
CA LEU A 172 -13.26 -6.72 2.19
C LEU A 172 -13.29 -7.11 3.67
N LEU A 173 -13.98 -8.17 4.04
CA LEU A 173 -14.01 -8.67 5.42
C LEU A 173 -12.71 -9.39 5.78
N GLU A 174 -12.27 -10.32 4.94
CA GLU A 174 -11.17 -11.23 5.24
C GLU A 174 -9.80 -10.55 5.21
N LEU A 175 -9.53 -9.77 4.17
CA LEU A 175 -8.22 -9.20 3.93
C LEU A 175 -8.14 -7.71 4.26
N PHE A 176 -9.16 -6.93 3.90
CA PHE A 176 -9.03 -5.47 3.93
C PHE A 176 -9.42 -4.86 5.28
N THR A 177 -10.28 -5.52 6.07
CA THR A 177 -10.81 -4.92 7.31
C THR A 177 -10.67 -5.81 8.54
N ILE A 178 -11.72 -6.59 8.90
CA ILE A 178 -11.81 -7.27 10.21
C ILE A 178 -10.86 -8.47 10.33
N GLY A 179 -10.55 -9.12 9.20
CA GLY A 179 -9.71 -10.32 9.19
C GLY A 179 -10.41 -11.59 9.66
N LYS A 180 -9.83 -12.74 9.35
CA LYS A 180 -10.24 -14.04 9.88
C LYS A 180 -9.90 -14.14 11.37
N GLY A 181 -10.91 -14.38 12.19
CA GLY A 181 -10.71 -14.83 13.56
C GLY A 181 -10.55 -16.36 13.62
N PRO A 182 -10.46 -16.95 14.82
CA PRO A 182 -10.53 -18.40 15.00
C PRO A 182 -11.72 -19.01 14.28
N GLN A 183 -11.48 -20.11 13.58
CA GLN A 183 -12.52 -20.84 12.86
C GLN A 183 -13.43 -21.59 13.85
N ILE A 184 -14.73 -21.43 13.70
CA ILE A 184 -15.77 -22.06 14.54
C ILE A 184 -16.65 -23.05 13.77
N GLY A 185 -16.49 -23.14 12.45
CA GLY A 185 -17.20 -24.07 11.56
C GLY A 185 -16.69 -23.90 10.12
N ALA A 186 -17.18 -24.71 9.20
CA ALA A 186 -16.79 -24.61 7.80
C ALA A 186 -17.20 -23.23 7.25
N GLY A 187 -16.20 -22.41 6.85
CA GLY A 187 -16.39 -21.04 6.38
C GLY A 187 -16.86 -20.03 7.45
N ASN A 188 -17.00 -20.44 8.71
CA ASN A 188 -17.44 -19.58 9.80
C ASN A 188 -16.28 -19.29 10.76
N TYR A 189 -16.10 -18.02 11.08
CA TYR A 189 -15.07 -17.50 11.97
C TYR A 189 -15.73 -16.73 13.13
N THR A 190 -14.96 -16.44 14.17
CA THR A 190 -15.44 -15.61 15.29
C THR A 190 -15.72 -14.18 14.89
N THR A 191 -15.13 -13.71 13.79
CA THR A 191 -15.23 -12.33 13.28
C THR A 191 -16.36 -12.15 12.26
N TYR A 192 -16.66 -13.17 11.45
CA TYR A 192 -17.74 -13.19 10.47
C TYR A 192 -18.10 -14.63 10.07
N THR A 193 -19.22 -14.81 9.38
CA THR A 193 -19.72 -16.10 8.90
C THR A 193 -19.98 -16.07 7.38
N GLU A 194 -20.16 -17.22 6.74
CA GLU A 194 -20.60 -17.32 5.34
C GLU A 194 -21.95 -16.63 5.10
N HIS A 195 -22.82 -16.57 6.11
CA HIS A 195 -24.04 -15.79 6.02
C HIS A 195 -23.75 -14.30 5.83
N ASP A 196 -22.75 -13.76 6.54
CA ASP A 196 -22.36 -12.35 6.45
C ASP A 196 -21.78 -12.03 5.07
N ILE A 197 -21.00 -12.96 4.49
CA ILE A 197 -20.50 -12.82 3.12
C ILE A 197 -21.67 -12.75 2.12
N LYS A 198 -22.68 -13.60 2.26
CA LYS A 198 -23.88 -13.60 1.39
C LYS A 198 -24.68 -12.31 1.51
N GLU A 199 -24.92 -11.83 2.72
CA GLU A 199 -25.64 -10.57 2.92
C GLU A 199 -24.83 -9.38 2.37
N ALA A 200 -23.51 -9.36 2.58
CA ALA A 200 -22.63 -8.36 1.98
C ALA A 200 -22.61 -8.45 0.45
N SER A 201 -22.63 -9.66 -0.14
CA SER A 201 -22.65 -9.79 -1.62
C SER A 201 -23.89 -9.16 -2.24
N ARG A 202 -25.05 -9.25 -1.55
CA ARG A 202 -26.30 -8.59 -1.96
C ARG A 202 -26.19 -7.06 -1.87
N LEU A 203 -25.50 -6.57 -0.82
CA LEU A 203 -25.27 -5.15 -0.59
C LEU A 203 -24.38 -4.54 -1.70
N PHE A 204 -23.36 -5.27 -2.17
CA PHE A 204 -22.43 -4.81 -3.21
C PHE A 204 -22.91 -5.04 -4.64
N THR A 205 -24.20 -5.35 -4.85
CA THR A 205 -24.76 -5.46 -6.20
C THR A 205 -25.04 -4.09 -6.84
N GLY A 206 -24.99 -4.02 -8.17
CA GLY A 206 -25.41 -2.84 -8.92
C GLY A 206 -24.40 -1.70 -9.02
N PHE A 207 -23.16 -1.86 -8.58
CA PHE A 207 -22.12 -0.87 -8.80
C PHE A 207 -21.37 -1.14 -10.11
N ARG A 208 -21.09 -0.08 -10.88
CA ARG A 208 -20.48 -0.16 -12.22
C ARG A 208 -19.28 0.78 -12.32
N VAL A 209 -18.32 0.42 -13.14
CA VAL A 209 -17.21 1.32 -13.51
C VAL A 209 -17.79 2.53 -14.25
N ASP A 210 -17.36 3.72 -13.87
CA ASP A 210 -17.61 4.93 -14.64
C ASP A 210 -16.43 5.23 -15.57
N SER A 211 -16.49 4.67 -16.80
CA SER A 211 -15.48 4.89 -17.82
C SER A 211 -15.47 6.30 -18.40
N SER A 212 -16.48 7.11 -18.10
CA SER A 212 -16.55 8.51 -18.50
C SER A 212 -15.93 9.46 -17.47
N TYR A 213 -15.62 8.95 -16.28
CA TYR A 213 -15.05 9.70 -15.15
C TYR A 213 -15.87 10.93 -14.75
N THR A 214 -17.21 10.84 -14.89
CA THR A 214 -18.14 11.91 -14.56
C THR A 214 -18.73 11.83 -13.16
N GLN A 215 -18.68 10.64 -12.54
CA GLN A 215 -19.09 10.45 -11.16
C GLN A 215 -17.94 10.84 -10.23
N ILE A 216 -18.05 12.01 -9.64
CA ILE A 216 -16.99 12.56 -8.79
C ILE A 216 -17.36 12.38 -7.32
N ASP A 217 -16.42 11.88 -6.54
CA ASP A 217 -16.53 11.83 -5.09
C ASP A 217 -16.35 13.24 -4.49
N PRO A 218 -17.32 13.72 -3.68
CA PRO A 218 -17.30 15.10 -3.20
C PRO A 218 -16.19 15.40 -2.18
N ASP A 219 -15.67 14.38 -1.49
CA ASP A 219 -14.65 14.56 -0.44
C ASP A 219 -13.24 14.59 -1.03
N THR A 220 -12.99 13.80 -2.08
CA THR A 220 -11.67 13.64 -2.68
C THR A 220 -11.52 14.39 -4.01
N ASN A 221 -12.63 14.76 -4.63
CA ASN A 221 -12.68 15.27 -6.00
C ASN A 221 -12.11 14.29 -7.04
N LEU A 222 -12.11 12.99 -6.74
CA LEU A 222 -11.66 11.93 -7.64
C LEU A 222 -12.86 11.22 -8.29
N PRO A 223 -12.71 10.68 -9.50
CA PRO A 223 -13.71 9.82 -10.11
C PRO A 223 -13.96 8.56 -9.27
N ARG A 224 -15.19 8.09 -9.28
CA ARG A 224 -15.64 6.86 -8.61
C ARG A 224 -16.63 6.09 -9.45
N GLY A 225 -16.91 4.86 -9.07
CA GLY A 225 -17.91 4.03 -9.69
C GLY A 225 -19.33 4.59 -9.60
N ASN A 226 -20.19 4.10 -10.47
CA ASN A 226 -21.56 4.56 -10.69
C ASN A 226 -22.55 3.56 -10.07
N PRO A 227 -23.39 3.96 -9.09
CA PRO A 227 -24.50 3.15 -8.61
C PRO A 227 -25.55 2.93 -9.71
N ASN A 228 -26.16 1.75 -9.76
CA ASN A 228 -27.25 1.39 -10.65
C ASN A 228 -28.37 0.69 -9.87
N PRO A 229 -29.36 1.43 -9.36
CA PRO A 229 -30.45 0.87 -8.54
C PRO A 229 -31.26 -0.23 -9.22
N TRP A 230 -31.33 -0.24 -10.56
CA TRP A 230 -32.06 -1.26 -11.31
C TRP A 230 -31.40 -2.64 -11.28
N GLN A 231 -30.12 -2.68 -10.98
CA GLN A 231 -29.33 -3.90 -10.87
C GLN A 231 -28.97 -4.24 -9.43
N HIS A 232 -29.43 -3.44 -8.46
CA HIS A 232 -29.16 -3.61 -7.04
C HIS A 232 -30.22 -4.45 -6.35
N ASP A 233 -29.82 -5.23 -5.34
CA ASP A 233 -30.73 -5.87 -4.40
C ASP A 233 -31.22 -4.84 -3.36
N GLN A 234 -32.43 -4.34 -3.56
CA GLN A 234 -33.01 -3.27 -2.76
C GLN A 234 -33.63 -3.75 -1.43
N THR A 235 -33.49 -5.03 -1.10
CA THR A 235 -34.06 -5.60 0.15
C THR A 235 -33.11 -5.40 1.32
N ASN A 236 -33.64 -5.47 2.54
CA ASN A 236 -32.81 -5.38 3.74
C ASN A 236 -31.81 -6.54 3.81
N LYS A 237 -30.63 -6.26 4.39
CA LYS A 237 -29.55 -7.24 4.64
C LYS A 237 -29.37 -7.40 6.13
N THR A 238 -29.56 -8.63 6.65
CA THR A 238 -29.46 -8.91 8.09
C THR A 238 -28.27 -9.79 8.36
N PHE A 239 -27.30 -9.26 9.09
CA PHE A 239 -26.03 -9.91 9.42
C PHE A 239 -26.17 -10.84 10.64
N SER A 240 -25.19 -11.71 10.85
CA SER A 240 -25.20 -12.71 11.93
C SER A 240 -24.95 -12.09 13.31
N SER A 241 -24.96 -12.96 14.32
CA SER A 241 -24.61 -12.57 15.69
C SER A 241 -23.19 -12.04 15.85
N ALA A 242 -22.28 -12.33 14.92
CA ALA A 242 -20.94 -11.72 14.88
C ALA A 242 -21.04 -10.20 14.73
N PHE A 243 -22.06 -9.71 14.04
CA PHE A 243 -22.40 -8.30 13.90
C PHE A 243 -23.68 -7.92 14.68
N GLN A 244 -23.96 -8.62 15.79
CA GLN A 244 -25.09 -8.33 16.71
C GLN A 244 -26.46 -8.41 16.03
N ASN A 245 -26.61 -9.24 15.01
CA ASN A 245 -27.83 -9.38 14.19
C ASN A 245 -28.30 -8.03 13.58
N ARG A 246 -27.34 -7.17 13.23
CA ARG A 246 -27.65 -5.84 12.66
C ARG A 246 -28.30 -5.98 11.30
N THR A 247 -29.34 -5.19 11.06
CA THR A 247 -29.99 -5.08 9.75
C THR A 247 -29.64 -3.74 9.11
N ILE A 248 -29.22 -3.77 7.87
CA ILE A 248 -28.99 -2.61 7.01
C ILE A 248 -30.17 -2.49 6.06
N THR A 249 -30.76 -1.30 6.00
CA THR A 249 -31.91 -1.02 5.13
C THR A 249 -31.48 -0.96 3.69
N GLY A 250 -32.19 -1.65 2.79
CA GLY A 250 -31.88 -1.67 1.36
C GLY A 250 -32.16 -0.32 0.68
N GLY A 251 -31.22 0.12 -0.14
CA GLY A 251 -31.29 1.36 -0.91
C GLY A 251 -31.91 1.16 -2.29
N ASN A 252 -32.78 2.08 -2.71
CA ASN A 252 -33.41 2.06 -4.03
C ASN A 252 -33.04 3.29 -4.90
N THR A 253 -32.10 4.08 -4.44
CA THR A 253 -31.52 5.25 -5.13
C THR A 253 -30.01 5.21 -5.06
N ASP A 254 -29.31 5.98 -5.90
CA ASP A 254 -27.86 6.10 -5.85
C ASP A 254 -27.35 6.46 -4.45
N ALA A 255 -27.98 7.45 -3.82
CA ALA A 255 -27.63 7.88 -2.46
C ALA A 255 -27.93 6.76 -1.43
N GLY A 256 -29.05 6.04 -1.58
CA GLY A 256 -29.40 4.93 -0.70
C GLY A 256 -28.41 3.77 -0.79
N MET A 257 -27.98 3.40 -2.00
CA MET A 257 -26.97 2.36 -2.22
C MET A 257 -25.60 2.76 -1.62
N ILE A 258 -25.20 4.03 -1.72
CA ILE A 258 -23.98 4.53 -1.08
C ILE A 258 -24.13 4.49 0.44
N GLN A 259 -25.30 4.84 0.97
CA GLN A 259 -25.57 4.78 2.41
C GLN A 259 -25.47 3.35 2.95
N GLU A 260 -25.93 2.33 2.21
CA GLU A 260 -25.72 0.93 2.60
C GLU A 260 -24.26 0.57 2.77
N ILE A 261 -23.37 1.02 1.85
CA ILE A 261 -21.91 0.83 1.99
C ILE A 261 -21.42 1.50 3.28
N LEU A 262 -21.82 2.75 3.53
CA LEU A 262 -21.38 3.48 4.71
C LEU A 262 -21.85 2.80 6.01
N ASP A 263 -23.08 2.30 6.04
CA ASP A 263 -23.65 1.58 7.20
C ASP A 263 -22.93 0.24 7.41
N PHE A 264 -22.60 -0.47 6.33
CA PHE A 264 -21.82 -1.71 6.38
C PHE A 264 -20.39 -1.46 6.91
N ILE A 265 -19.71 -0.48 6.36
CA ILE A 265 -18.38 -0.08 6.84
C ILE A 265 -18.45 0.35 8.31
N ALA A 266 -19.45 1.12 8.70
CA ALA A 266 -19.64 1.49 10.10
C ALA A 266 -19.80 0.25 11.00
N MET A 267 -20.60 -0.72 10.59
CA MET A 267 -20.82 -1.97 11.33
C MET A 267 -19.52 -2.78 11.49
N VAL A 268 -18.72 -2.92 10.43
CA VAL A 268 -17.45 -3.66 10.46
C VAL A 268 -16.42 -2.95 11.33
N PHE A 269 -16.35 -1.62 11.27
CA PHE A 269 -15.40 -0.81 12.01
C PHE A 269 -15.84 -0.56 13.48
N ASP A 270 -17.06 -0.88 13.87
CA ASP A 270 -17.47 -0.93 15.27
C ASP A 270 -16.85 -2.12 16.03
N GLN A 271 -16.35 -3.15 15.32
CA GLN A 271 -15.70 -4.31 15.92
C GLN A 271 -14.25 -4.00 16.34
N ASP A 272 -13.87 -4.38 17.57
CA ASP A 272 -12.48 -4.21 18.05
C ASP A 272 -11.47 -5.00 17.21
N ALA A 273 -11.88 -6.17 16.72
CA ALA A 273 -11.05 -7.00 15.84
C ALA A 273 -10.59 -6.26 14.57
N THR A 274 -11.40 -5.34 14.03
CA THR A 274 -11.03 -4.52 12.87
C THR A 274 -9.86 -3.60 13.20
N ALA A 275 -9.93 -2.87 14.32
CA ALA A 275 -8.85 -1.98 14.74
C ALA A 275 -7.57 -2.75 15.05
N GLN A 276 -7.69 -3.90 15.74
CA GLN A 276 -6.54 -4.77 16.05
C GLN A 276 -5.89 -5.32 14.79
N ASN A 277 -6.68 -5.78 13.80
CA ASN A 277 -6.14 -6.28 12.53
C ASN A 277 -5.37 -5.19 11.77
N ILE A 278 -5.91 -3.97 11.68
CA ILE A 278 -5.23 -2.85 11.05
C ILE A 278 -3.93 -2.51 11.80
N CYS A 279 -3.93 -2.51 13.14
CA CYS A 279 -2.73 -2.23 13.93
C CYS A 279 -1.67 -3.32 13.78
N ARG A 280 -2.05 -4.63 13.69
CA ARG A 280 -1.09 -5.71 13.38
C ARG A 280 -0.44 -5.50 12.02
N LYS A 281 -1.20 -5.08 10.99
CA LYS A 281 -0.68 -4.77 9.67
C LYS A 281 0.26 -3.57 9.68
N LEU A 282 -0.09 -2.48 10.38
CA LEU A 282 0.80 -1.32 10.58
C LEU A 282 2.09 -1.73 11.28
N TYR A 283 2.00 -2.51 12.34
CA TYR A 283 3.15 -3.01 13.09
C TYR A 283 4.07 -3.84 12.19
N ARG A 284 3.53 -4.84 11.47
CA ARG A 284 4.30 -5.71 10.57
C ARG A 284 4.96 -4.94 9.43
N TYR A 285 4.36 -3.88 8.97
CA TYR A 285 4.89 -3.07 7.88
C TYR A 285 5.99 -2.09 8.32
N PHE A 286 5.84 -1.47 9.49
CA PHE A 286 6.75 -0.40 9.95
C PHE A 286 7.73 -0.80 11.05
N VAL A 287 7.42 -1.83 11.85
CA VAL A 287 8.18 -2.17 13.06
C VAL A 287 8.88 -3.51 12.89
N HIS A 288 8.12 -4.61 12.99
CA HIS A 288 8.67 -5.96 12.91
C HIS A 288 7.60 -6.97 12.47
N TYR A 289 7.99 -8.00 11.72
CA TYR A 289 7.04 -9.01 11.22
C TYR A 289 6.46 -9.88 12.36
N LYS A 290 7.23 -10.14 13.40
CA LYS A 290 6.84 -11.03 14.52
C LYS A 290 6.05 -10.26 15.56
N ILE A 291 4.86 -10.73 15.89
CA ILE A 291 4.02 -10.21 16.96
C ILE A 291 3.94 -11.30 18.05
N THR A 292 4.62 -11.06 19.17
CA THR A 292 4.56 -11.93 20.36
C THR A 292 3.28 -11.67 21.16
N PRO A 293 2.88 -12.55 22.11
CA PRO A 293 1.78 -12.25 23.03
C PRO A 293 1.97 -10.96 23.83
N GLU A 294 3.19 -10.61 24.17
CA GLU A 294 3.54 -9.36 24.84
C GLU A 294 3.27 -8.15 23.92
N ILE A 295 3.80 -8.17 22.69
CA ILE A 295 3.56 -7.12 21.70
C ILE A 295 2.07 -6.97 21.42
N GLU A 296 1.33 -8.08 21.34
CA GLU A 296 -0.13 -8.05 21.16
C GLU A 296 -0.81 -7.26 22.30
N GLN A 297 -0.43 -7.52 23.56
CA GLN A 297 -1.06 -6.90 24.74
C GLN A 297 -0.59 -5.46 24.99
N ASP A 298 0.71 -5.21 24.84
CA ASP A 298 1.32 -3.94 25.28
C ASP A 298 1.38 -2.91 24.13
N ILE A 299 1.35 -3.35 22.87
CA ILE A 299 1.44 -2.48 21.69
C ILE A 299 0.14 -2.52 20.86
N ILE A 300 -0.27 -3.70 20.38
CA ILE A 300 -1.36 -3.80 19.38
C ILE A 300 -2.70 -3.41 20.00
N VAL A 301 -3.06 -3.96 21.14
CA VAL A 301 -4.35 -3.68 21.81
C VAL A 301 -4.49 -2.20 22.19
N PRO A 302 -3.51 -1.56 22.86
CA PRO A 302 -3.59 -0.12 23.16
C PRO A 302 -3.60 0.75 21.90
N LEU A 303 -2.79 0.43 20.87
CA LEU A 303 -2.76 1.16 19.62
C LEU A 303 -4.12 1.07 18.88
N ALA A 304 -4.77 -0.10 18.92
CA ALA A 304 -6.10 -0.32 18.34
C ALA A 304 -7.17 0.52 19.02
N GLN A 305 -7.10 0.66 20.34
CA GLN A 305 -8.01 1.55 21.11
C GLN A 305 -7.80 3.01 20.71
N ILE A 306 -6.55 3.45 20.58
CA ILE A 306 -6.21 4.79 20.10
C ILE A 306 -6.73 4.99 18.66
N LEU A 307 -6.48 4.07 17.76
CA LEU A 307 -6.93 4.14 16.37
C LEU A 307 -8.46 4.26 16.28
N LYS A 308 -9.19 3.38 16.98
CA LYS A 308 -10.65 3.35 16.98
C LYS A 308 -11.26 4.62 17.58
N SER A 309 -10.76 5.09 18.73
CA SER A 309 -11.26 6.30 19.40
C SER A 309 -10.98 7.59 18.63
N ASN A 310 -10.03 7.57 17.68
CA ASN A 310 -9.70 8.69 16.80
C ASN A 310 -10.20 8.48 15.36
N ASN A 311 -11.36 7.85 15.19
CA ASN A 311 -12.00 7.64 13.89
C ASN A 311 -11.06 6.97 12.86
N TYR A 312 -10.25 6.03 13.30
CA TYR A 312 -9.28 5.32 12.46
C TYR A 312 -8.26 6.21 11.74
N SER A 313 -7.85 7.32 12.38
CA SER A 313 -6.82 8.22 11.87
C SER A 313 -5.46 7.53 11.82
N LEU A 314 -4.96 7.31 10.61
CA LEU A 314 -3.63 6.73 10.38
C LEU A 314 -2.53 7.65 10.90
N GLU A 315 -2.70 8.96 10.84
CA GLU A 315 -1.74 9.93 11.38
C GLU A 315 -1.49 9.70 12.88
N ILE A 316 -2.57 9.55 13.65
CA ILE A 316 -2.48 9.36 15.11
C ILE A 316 -1.84 8.02 15.43
N ALA A 317 -2.23 6.94 14.75
CA ALA A 317 -1.64 5.63 14.94
C ALA A 317 -0.13 5.62 14.61
N LEU A 318 0.25 6.22 13.46
CA LEU A 318 1.65 6.33 13.05
C LEU A 318 2.47 7.18 14.02
N LYS A 319 1.95 8.31 14.48
CA LYS A 319 2.61 9.15 15.50
C LYS A 319 2.83 8.38 16.78
N THR A 320 1.82 7.63 17.25
CA THR A 320 1.94 6.82 18.48
C THR A 320 3.00 5.73 18.31
N LEU A 321 2.98 5.01 17.19
CA LEU A 321 3.86 3.87 16.96
C LEU A 321 5.32 4.31 16.68
N LEU A 322 5.53 5.22 15.72
CA LEU A 322 6.86 5.63 15.26
C LEU A 322 7.59 6.58 16.23
N LYS A 323 6.90 7.14 17.21
CA LYS A 323 7.52 7.94 18.29
C LYS A 323 7.80 7.14 19.55
N SER A 324 7.38 5.87 19.62
CA SER A 324 7.44 5.05 20.83
C SER A 324 8.87 4.56 21.14
N GLU A 325 9.15 4.32 22.42
CA GLU A 325 10.38 3.67 22.88
C GLU A 325 10.55 2.29 22.23
N HIS A 326 9.45 1.55 22.07
CA HIS A 326 9.44 0.24 21.41
C HIS A 326 10.00 0.28 19.99
N PHE A 327 9.59 1.27 19.18
CA PHE A 327 10.08 1.41 17.79
C PHE A 327 11.61 1.61 17.71
N TYR A 328 12.24 2.10 18.78
CA TYR A 328 13.68 2.40 18.86
C TYR A 328 14.48 1.43 19.73
N ASP A 329 13.95 0.26 20.10
CA ASP A 329 14.60 -0.69 21.04
C ASP A 329 15.06 0.00 22.32
N ARG A 330 14.16 0.77 22.98
CA ARG A 330 14.45 1.53 24.20
C ARG A 330 13.53 1.20 25.36
N ASP A 331 12.63 0.26 25.18
CA ASP A 331 11.61 -0.13 26.17
C ASP A 331 12.06 -1.28 27.07
N ASP A 332 13.10 -2.03 26.69
CA ASP A 332 13.68 -3.07 27.55
C ASP A 332 15.19 -3.32 27.27
N GLN A 333 15.72 -4.43 27.77
CA GLN A 333 17.11 -4.86 27.61
C GLN A 333 17.22 -6.26 26.97
N ASP A 334 16.12 -6.78 26.43
CA ASP A 334 16.14 -8.03 25.68
C ASP A 334 16.70 -7.77 24.28
N HIS A 335 17.82 -8.41 23.97
CA HIS A 335 18.45 -8.33 22.65
C HIS A 335 17.98 -9.44 21.71
N GLY A 336 17.01 -10.26 22.13
CA GLY A 336 16.45 -11.36 21.32
C GLY A 336 15.30 -10.97 20.41
N ASP A 337 14.72 -9.79 20.61
CA ASP A 337 13.57 -9.25 19.86
C ASP A 337 13.85 -7.89 19.21
N GLU A 338 15.13 -7.59 18.92
CA GLU A 338 15.57 -6.31 18.34
C GLU A 338 14.84 -5.96 17.04
N ILE A 339 14.24 -4.77 17.03
CA ILE A 339 13.52 -4.19 15.89
C ILE A 339 14.49 -3.57 14.89
N ILE A 340 15.58 -2.96 15.39
CA ILE A 340 16.57 -2.28 14.57
C ILE A 340 17.39 -3.28 13.76
N GLY A 341 17.16 -3.31 12.44
CA GLY A 341 17.79 -4.27 11.55
C GLY A 341 17.03 -5.58 11.38
N GLY A 342 15.94 -5.80 12.10
CA GLY A 342 15.17 -7.05 12.13
C GLY A 342 14.27 -7.31 10.92
N MET A 343 14.28 -6.47 9.86
CA MET A 343 13.47 -6.70 8.66
C MET A 343 14.30 -6.66 7.38
N VAL A 344 13.98 -7.56 6.46
CA VAL A 344 14.54 -7.61 5.11
C VAL A 344 13.89 -6.53 4.24
N LYS A 345 14.72 -5.73 3.56
CA LYS A 345 14.22 -4.73 2.61
C LYS A 345 13.50 -5.39 1.44
N ASN A 346 12.33 -4.86 1.06
CA ASN A 346 11.73 -5.19 -0.21
C ASN A 346 12.58 -4.62 -1.38
N PRO A 347 12.36 -5.08 -2.62
CA PRO A 347 13.14 -4.61 -3.77
C PRO A 347 13.12 -3.09 -4.00
N LEU A 348 11.97 -2.41 -3.82
CA LEU A 348 11.90 -0.94 -3.93
C LEU A 348 12.82 -0.25 -2.92
N GLU A 349 12.77 -0.68 -1.65
CA GLU A 349 13.62 -0.13 -0.60
C GLU A 349 15.11 -0.41 -0.85
N LEU A 350 15.41 -1.59 -1.40
CA LEU A 350 16.79 -1.96 -1.71
C LEU A 350 17.36 -1.07 -2.81
N PHE A 351 16.68 -1.02 -3.95
CA PHE A 351 17.24 -0.35 -5.14
C PHE A 351 17.16 1.17 -5.04
N MET A 352 16.00 1.72 -4.68
CA MET A 352 15.85 3.18 -4.49
C MET A 352 16.78 3.69 -3.38
N GLY A 353 16.84 2.97 -2.26
CA GLY A 353 17.72 3.34 -1.16
C GLY A 353 19.21 3.31 -1.53
N THR A 354 19.63 2.34 -2.33
CA THR A 354 21.03 2.25 -2.80
C THR A 354 21.36 3.39 -3.78
N ILE A 355 20.49 3.62 -4.76
CA ILE A 355 20.66 4.69 -5.76
C ILE A 355 20.76 6.06 -5.05
N GLN A 356 19.89 6.35 -4.10
CA GLN A 356 19.90 7.62 -3.36
C GLN A 356 21.11 7.76 -2.43
N TYR A 357 21.43 6.71 -1.67
CA TYR A 357 22.52 6.75 -0.70
C TYR A 357 23.87 7.00 -1.37
N PHE A 358 24.12 6.40 -2.52
CA PHE A 358 25.36 6.57 -3.31
C PHE A 358 25.30 7.75 -4.28
N GLY A 359 24.18 8.47 -4.39
CA GLY A 359 24.04 9.62 -5.26
C GLY A 359 24.17 9.29 -6.75
N VAL A 360 23.64 8.13 -7.17
CA VAL A 360 23.70 7.70 -8.59
C VAL A 360 22.87 8.67 -9.43
N GLU A 361 23.49 9.26 -10.45
CA GLU A 361 22.84 10.18 -11.37
C GLU A 361 21.91 9.43 -12.33
N LEU A 362 20.65 9.86 -12.38
CA LEU A 362 19.68 9.34 -13.33
C LEU A 362 19.78 10.07 -14.68
N PRO A 363 19.39 9.43 -15.80
CA PRO A 363 19.29 10.12 -17.08
C PRO A 363 18.42 11.37 -16.98
N ASP A 364 18.80 12.44 -17.67
CA ASP A 364 18.01 13.68 -17.67
C ASP A 364 16.69 13.50 -18.42
N LYS A 365 15.56 13.64 -17.69
CA LYS A 365 14.22 13.43 -18.23
C LYS A 365 13.78 14.47 -19.28
N GLN A 366 14.46 15.60 -19.39
CA GLN A 366 14.11 16.63 -20.37
C GLN A 366 14.82 16.41 -21.70
N THR A 367 16.09 16.05 -21.64
CA THR A 367 16.96 15.86 -22.82
C THR A 367 16.97 14.42 -23.33
N ASN A 368 16.78 13.43 -22.45
CA ASN A 368 16.87 12.00 -22.75
C ASN A 368 15.63 11.21 -22.28
N LYS A 369 14.44 11.62 -22.75
CA LYS A 369 13.15 11.02 -22.31
C LYS A 369 13.10 9.50 -22.46
N ASP A 370 13.59 8.94 -23.57
CA ASP A 370 13.59 7.50 -23.82
C ASP A 370 14.49 6.75 -22.84
N GLN A 371 15.70 7.26 -22.59
CA GLN A 371 16.60 6.69 -21.60
C GLN A 371 16.02 6.76 -20.19
N TYR A 372 15.36 7.87 -19.84
CA TYR A 372 14.75 8.04 -18.52
C TYR A 372 13.53 7.13 -18.31
N TYR A 373 12.48 7.31 -19.12
CA TYR A 373 11.19 6.64 -18.87
C TYR A 373 11.20 5.16 -19.28
N ARG A 374 11.77 4.83 -20.44
CA ARG A 374 11.76 3.46 -20.96
C ARG A 374 12.95 2.66 -20.46
N LEU A 375 14.18 3.09 -20.76
CA LEU A 375 15.36 2.27 -20.44
C LEU A 375 15.62 2.19 -18.93
N PHE A 376 15.68 3.35 -18.23
CA PHE A 376 15.97 3.33 -16.81
C PHE A 376 14.79 2.79 -16.00
N TRP A 377 13.62 3.48 -16.04
CA TRP A 377 12.52 3.10 -15.17
C TRP A 377 11.82 1.83 -15.59
N LYS A 378 11.29 1.77 -16.84
CA LYS A 378 10.47 0.63 -17.26
C LYS A 378 11.32 -0.63 -17.40
N ASP A 379 12.28 -0.64 -18.31
CA ASP A 379 12.99 -1.87 -18.70
C ASP A 379 13.99 -2.33 -17.61
N ASN A 380 14.79 -1.40 -17.03
CA ASN A 380 15.79 -1.77 -16.02
C ASN A 380 15.22 -1.79 -14.59
N PHE A 381 14.56 -0.74 -14.12
CA PHE A 381 14.13 -0.67 -12.73
C PHE A 381 12.96 -1.61 -12.43
N PHE A 382 11.85 -1.53 -13.20
CA PHE A 382 10.68 -2.37 -12.94
C PHE A 382 10.84 -3.78 -13.48
N ASP A 383 11.06 -3.89 -14.80
CA ASP A 383 10.96 -5.17 -15.50
C ASP A 383 12.22 -6.04 -15.34
N TYR A 384 13.32 -5.48 -14.80
CA TYR A 384 14.52 -6.25 -14.47
C TYR A 384 14.84 -6.19 -12.96
N LEU A 385 15.29 -5.07 -12.39
CA LEU A 385 15.79 -5.04 -11.00
C LEU A 385 14.73 -5.49 -9.98
N CYS A 386 13.55 -4.88 -10.00
CA CYS A 386 12.51 -5.23 -9.03
C CYS A 386 11.94 -6.63 -9.26
N LEU A 387 11.69 -7.00 -10.52
CA LEU A 387 11.11 -8.29 -10.87
C LEU A 387 12.04 -9.45 -10.52
N GLU A 388 13.33 -9.39 -10.91
CA GLU A 388 14.32 -10.43 -10.60
C GLU A 388 14.61 -10.53 -9.09
N ALA A 389 14.44 -9.42 -8.36
CA ALA A 389 14.50 -9.42 -6.91
C ALA A 389 13.22 -9.92 -6.23
N GLY A 390 12.20 -10.33 -6.99
CA GLY A 390 10.97 -10.94 -6.51
C GLY A 390 9.79 -9.99 -6.29
N MET A 391 9.81 -8.78 -6.89
CA MET A 391 8.71 -7.82 -6.76
C MET A 391 8.31 -7.23 -8.11
N ASP A 392 7.20 -7.71 -8.69
CA ASP A 392 6.54 -6.97 -9.76
C ASP A 392 5.77 -5.81 -9.14
N VAL A 393 6.29 -4.58 -9.33
CA VAL A 393 5.81 -3.39 -8.61
C VAL A 393 4.37 -3.08 -9.00
N TYR A 394 3.50 -2.96 -7.99
CA TYR A 394 2.06 -2.75 -8.13
C TYR A 394 1.31 -3.88 -8.85
N ASN A 395 1.89 -5.06 -8.89
CA ASN A 395 1.31 -6.25 -9.53
C ASN A 395 1.58 -7.50 -8.66
N PRO A 396 1.08 -7.55 -7.42
CA PRO A 396 1.27 -8.70 -6.56
C PRO A 396 0.58 -9.94 -7.16
N ILE A 397 1.13 -11.12 -6.89
CA ILE A 397 0.62 -12.39 -7.43
C ILE A 397 -0.67 -12.87 -6.74
N ASP A 398 -1.05 -12.25 -5.63
CA ASP A 398 -2.19 -12.68 -4.81
C ASP A 398 -3.04 -11.47 -4.40
N VAL A 399 -4.34 -11.70 -4.21
CA VAL A 399 -5.28 -10.69 -3.69
C VAL A 399 -4.93 -10.24 -2.26
N ALA A 400 -4.19 -11.06 -1.51
CA ALA A 400 -3.64 -10.69 -0.20
C ALA A 400 -2.38 -9.81 -0.30
N GLY A 401 -1.90 -9.50 -1.51
CA GLY A 401 -0.73 -8.67 -1.76
C GLY A 401 0.56 -9.46 -1.95
N TYR A 402 1.69 -8.88 -1.58
CA TYR A 402 2.97 -9.59 -1.63
C TYR A 402 3.10 -10.54 -0.43
N PRO A 403 3.41 -11.84 -0.65
CA PRO A 403 3.49 -12.85 0.42
C PRO A 403 4.37 -12.45 1.61
N ALA A 404 5.42 -11.68 1.37
CA ALA A 404 6.33 -11.18 2.38
C ALA A 404 5.67 -10.30 3.48
N TYR A 405 4.45 -9.83 3.27
CA TYR A 405 3.73 -9.02 4.26
C TYR A 405 2.62 -9.78 5.01
N TYR A 406 2.28 -11.00 4.60
CA TYR A 406 1.19 -11.74 5.22
C TYR A 406 1.45 -13.24 5.44
N GLN A 407 2.38 -13.85 4.70
CA GLN A 407 2.56 -15.30 4.74
C GLN A 407 3.45 -15.73 5.90
N GLU A 408 2.83 -16.12 7.02
CA GLU A 408 3.53 -16.69 8.17
C GLU A 408 4.05 -18.13 7.87
N PRO A 409 5.15 -18.56 8.49
CA PRO A 409 6.01 -17.81 9.42
C PRO A 409 7.13 -17.03 8.73
N ALA A 410 7.29 -17.14 7.41
CA ALA A 410 8.45 -16.63 6.69
C ALA A 410 8.42 -15.10 6.51
N MET A 411 7.24 -14.52 6.31
CA MET A 411 7.06 -13.07 6.18
C MET A 411 8.09 -12.43 5.23
N ASP A 412 8.81 -11.39 5.66
CA ASP A 412 9.78 -10.65 4.86
C ASP A 412 11.04 -11.46 4.47
N ASP A 413 11.30 -12.60 5.10
CA ASP A 413 12.30 -13.57 4.62
C ASP A 413 11.96 -14.09 3.20
N LEU A 414 10.69 -14.03 2.79
CA LEU A 414 10.28 -14.39 1.43
C LEU A 414 10.88 -13.50 0.33
N TRP A 415 11.40 -12.31 0.68
CA TRP A 415 12.21 -11.53 -0.24
C TRP A 415 13.57 -12.15 -0.56
N VAL A 416 13.98 -13.18 0.19
CA VAL A 416 15.29 -13.82 0.08
C VAL A 416 15.10 -15.31 -0.25
N SER A 417 15.27 -15.65 -1.50
CA SER A 417 15.40 -17.02 -2.01
C SER A 417 16.82 -17.25 -2.53
N GLY A 418 17.16 -18.46 -2.92
CA GLY A 418 18.45 -18.74 -3.56
C GLY A 418 18.71 -17.86 -4.78
N THR A 419 17.68 -17.64 -5.62
CA THR A 419 17.77 -16.82 -6.81
C THR A 419 17.84 -15.32 -6.47
N THR A 420 16.90 -14.81 -5.68
CA THR A 420 16.84 -13.39 -5.34
C THR A 420 18.04 -12.94 -4.49
N LEU A 421 18.58 -13.82 -3.64
CA LEU A 421 19.79 -13.53 -2.87
C LEU A 421 21.01 -13.36 -3.78
N SER A 422 21.19 -14.27 -4.74
CA SER A 422 22.29 -14.18 -5.71
C SER A 422 22.19 -12.87 -6.50
N PHE A 423 20.99 -12.51 -6.93
CA PHE A 423 20.75 -11.24 -7.63
C PHE A 423 21.05 -10.01 -6.76
N ARG A 424 20.64 -10.02 -5.48
CA ARG A 424 20.93 -8.95 -4.52
C ARG A 424 22.45 -8.78 -4.29
N TYR A 425 23.19 -9.88 -4.22
CA TYR A 425 24.66 -9.82 -4.11
C TYR A 425 25.33 -9.28 -5.37
N LEU A 426 24.89 -9.70 -6.55
CA LEU A 426 25.40 -9.15 -7.81
C LEU A 426 25.18 -7.64 -7.88
N PHE A 427 23.97 -7.18 -7.55
CA PHE A 427 23.66 -5.75 -7.50
C PHE A 427 24.56 -4.99 -6.49
N ALA A 428 24.72 -5.52 -5.27
CA ALA A 428 25.55 -4.89 -4.24
C ALA A 428 27.05 -4.86 -4.63
N GLY A 429 27.55 -5.90 -5.28
CA GLY A 429 28.95 -5.99 -5.74
C GLY A 429 29.29 -5.01 -6.87
N HIS A 430 28.30 -4.53 -7.60
CA HIS A 430 28.46 -3.56 -8.68
C HIS A 430 28.03 -2.12 -8.31
N ALA A 431 27.54 -1.92 -7.10
CA ALA A 431 27.28 -0.58 -6.55
C ALA A 431 28.56 0.12 -6.05
N ASP A 432 29.76 -0.33 -6.48
CA ASP A 432 31.02 0.33 -6.18
C ASP A 432 31.03 1.73 -6.83
N PRO A 433 31.28 2.82 -6.08
CA PRO A 433 31.36 4.18 -6.60
C PRO A 433 32.43 4.36 -7.71
N GLY A 434 33.35 3.40 -7.85
CA GLY A 434 34.36 3.38 -8.92
C GLY A 434 33.87 2.74 -10.23
N ASP A 435 32.76 2.00 -10.22
CA ASP A 435 32.19 1.33 -11.39
C ASP A 435 30.86 2.00 -11.80
N THR A 436 30.94 3.28 -12.07
CA THR A 436 29.82 4.18 -12.33
C THR A 436 29.12 3.90 -13.65
N GLY A 437 28.69 2.70 -13.93
CA GLY A 437 27.89 2.65 -15.12
C GLY A 437 27.46 1.31 -15.69
N ALA A 438 28.03 0.21 -15.31
CA ALA A 438 27.76 -1.05 -16.00
C ALA A 438 26.33 -1.58 -15.83
N TYR A 439 25.69 -1.37 -14.68
CA TYR A 439 24.34 -1.93 -14.38
C TYR A 439 23.15 -1.01 -14.66
N LEU A 440 23.40 0.26 -14.89
CA LEU A 440 22.37 1.23 -15.31
C LEU A 440 22.50 1.59 -16.79
N GLN A 441 23.33 0.87 -17.55
CA GLN A 441 23.48 1.07 -19.00
C GLN A 441 22.61 0.08 -19.81
N PRO A 442 22.16 0.49 -21.01
CA PRO A 442 21.24 -0.27 -21.86
C PRO A 442 21.73 -1.64 -22.35
N ASP A 443 23.01 -1.97 -22.22
CA ASP A 443 23.62 -3.17 -22.79
C ASP A 443 23.57 -4.41 -21.88
N ILE A 444 22.89 -4.35 -20.72
CA ILE A 444 22.83 -5.46 -19.75
C ILE A 444 22.13 -6.69 -20.33
N HIS A 445 21.23 -6.54 -21.29
CA HIS A 445 20.60 -7.67 -21.97
C HIS A 445 21.53 -8.50 -22.86
N ALA A 446 22.70 -7.98 -23.22
CA ALA A 446 23.59 -8.69 -24.14
C ALA A 446 24.68 -9.55 -23.48
N THR A 447 24.96 -9.34 -22.18
CA THR A 447 26.10 -10.03 -21.52
C THR A 447 25.71 -11.02 -20.42
N GLY A 448 24.48 -11.02 -19.94
CA GLY A 448 24.05 -11.85 -18.81
C GLY A 448 23.62 -13.29 -19.14
N CYS A 449 23.36 -13.61 -20.42
CA CYS A 449 22.87 -14.95 -20.80
C CYS A 449 23.91 -15.88 -21.46
N ASN A 450 25.12 -15.42 -21.75
CA ASN A 450 26.11 -16.24 -22.48
C ASN A 450 27.18 -16.93 -21.61
N GLY A 451 27.05 -16.91 -20.29
CA GLY A 451 28.11 -17.46 -19.41
C GLY A 451 27.67 -18.48 -18.36
N ILE A 452 26.39 -18.84 -18.27
CA ILE A 452 25.90 -19.78 -17.23
C ILE A 452 25.15 -21.00 -17.81
N CYS A 453 25.27 -21.25 -19.10
CA CYS A 453 24.81 -22.49 -19.73
C CYS A 453 25.99 -23.27 -20.31
N GLU A 454 26.93 -23.73 -19.47
CA GLU A 454 27.76 -24.92 -19.67
C GLU A 454 28.05 -25.55 -18.31
#